data_fdf73353c1186642b021eb877af578f6
#
_entry.id   fdf73353c1186642b021eb877af578f6
#
_cell.length_a   1.000
_cell.length_b   1.000
_cell.length_c   1.000
_cell.angle_alpha   90.00
_cell.angle_beta   90.00
_cell.angle_gamma   90.00
#
_symmetry.space_group_name_H-M   'P 1'
#
loop_
_entity.id
_entity.type
_entity.pdbx_description
1 polymer ?
#
loop_
_entity_poly.entity_id
_entity_poly.type
_entity_poly.pdbx_seq_one_letter_code
_entity_poly.pdbx_strand_id
1 'polypeptide(L)'
;GRSHFEHRLAIPFLAQKQLEQALKDFIRGENRFSGQKSLLTSKKAPKLAFMCTGEGSQYPGMARELYETQPTFRQTLEKCDEILRSYGVKSLLQVLYGDEKTSQLINQTFYSQITLFSLEYALAQLWLSWGVKPDALIGHSLGEYVAACLAGVFSLEDGLKLIAHRGRLMQTLPKNGIMAAIFTDSDSVTNHLRKIRGICTI
;
A
#
# COMPACT_ATOMS: atom_id res chain seq x y z
N GLY A 1 15.63 16.50 -21.87
CA GLY A 1 14.62 16.86 -20.90
C GLY A 1 13.99 18.20 -21.24
N ARG A 2 12.81 18.49 -20.69
CA ARG A 2 12.13 19.78 -20.84
C ARG A 2 12.41 20.63 -19.60
N SER A 3 12.40 21.97 -19.79
CA SER A 3 12.53 22.93 -18.67
C SER A 3 11.38 22.76 -17.66
N HIS A 4 11.74 22.84 -16.39
CA HIS A 4 10.78 22.80 -15.30
C HIS A 4 10.47 24.23 -14.83
N PHE A 5 9.33 24.77 -15.31
CA PHE A 5 8.87 26.11 -14.94
C PHE A 5 8.22 26.12 -13.56
N GLU A 6 8.07 27.30 -12.96
CA GLU A 6 7.46 27.49 -11.64
C GLU A 6 5.95 27.23 -11.64
N HIS A 7 5.26 27.59 -12.74
CA HIS A 7 3.85 27.29 -12.91
C HIS A 7 3.65 25.83 -13.31
N ARG A 8 2.87 25.12 -12.53
CA ARG A 8 2.57 23.68 -12.71
C ARG A 8 1.08 23.46 -12.90
N LEU A 9 0.77 22.53 -13.77
CA LEU A 9 -0.59 22.06 -14.02
C LEU A 9 -0.57 20.53 -14.06
N ALA A 10 -1.44 19.91 -13.27
CA ALA A 10 -1.64 18.46 -13.25
C ALA A 10 -3.12 18.15 -13.52
N ILE A 11 -3.41 17.37 -14.55
CA ILE A 11 -4.77 17.01 -14.95
C ILE A 11 -4.85 15.48 -15.01
N PRO A 12 -5.58 14.80 -14.10
CA PRO A 12 -5.92 13.40 -14.26
C PRO A 12 -6.98 13.22 -15.35
N PHE A 13 -6.79 12.27 -16.24
CA PHE A 13 -7.77 11.96 -17.30
C PHE A 13 -7.73 10.48 -17.68
N LEU A 14 -8.86 9.93 -18.10
CA LEU A 14 -8.99 8.57 -18.61
C LEU A 14 -9.07 8.53 -20.14
N ALA A 15 -9.56 9.62 -20.76
CA ALA A 15 -9.70 9.72 -22.20
C ALA A 15 -9.28 11.11 -22.71
N GLN A 16 -8.74 11.16 -23.92
CA GLN A 16 -8.25 12.39 -24.54
C GLN A 16 -9.28 13.54 -24.52
N LYS A 17 -10.56 13.25 -24.77
CA LYS A 17 -11.63 14.24 -24.71
C LYS A 17 -11.77 14.91 -23.34
N GLN A 18 -11.53 14.16 -22.27
CA GLN A 18 -11.55 14.72 -20.90
C GLN A 18 -10.38 15.69 -20.70
N LEU A 19 -9.19 15.37 -21.21
CA LEU A 19 -8.04 16.27 -21.16
C LEU A 19 -8.31 17.56 -21.94
N GLU A 20 -8.86 17.45 -23.16
CA GLU A 20 -9.21 18.61 -23.99
C GLU A 20 -10.22 19.53 -23.29
N GLN A 21 -11.26 18.94 -22.66
CA GLN A 21 -12.24 19.71 -21.92
C GLN A 21 -11.63 20.37 -20.68
N ALA A 22 -10.85 19.63 -19.89
CA ALA A 22 -10.17 20.17 -18.71
C ALA A 22 -9.21 21.33 -19.05
N LEU A 23 -8.50 21.25 -20.17
CA LEU A 23 -7.65 22.35 -20.66
C LEU A 23 -8.48 23.57 -21.07
N LYS A 24 -9.63 23.39 -21.72
CA LYS A 24 -10.54 24.48 -22.05
C LYS A 24 -11.10 25.16 -20.82
N ASP A 25 -11.53 24.37 -19.84
CA ASP A 25 -12.07 24.87 -18.56
C ASP A 25 -10.99 25.64 -17.78
N PHE A 26 -9.76 25.13 -17.77
CA PHE A 26 -8.61 25.83 -17.17
C PHE A 26 -8.34 27.19 -17.81
N ILE A 27 -8.31 27.26 -19.17
CA ILE A 27 -8.06 28.51 -19.92
C ILE A 27 -9.16 29.54 -19.66
N ARG A 28 -10.41 29.10 -19.49
CA ARG A 28 -11.57 29.95 -19.23
C ARG A 28 -11.70 30.34 -17.74
N GLY A 29 -10.90 29.76 -16.86
CA GLY A 29 -11.01 29.99 -15.42
C GLY A 29 -12.27 29.41 -14.80
N GLU A 30 -12.84 28.36 -15.37
CA GLU A 30 -14.09 27.76 -14.92
C GLU A 30 -13.91 26.97 -13.61
N ASN A 31 -14.89 27.04 -12.69
CA ASN A 31 -14.90 26.30 -11.43
C ASN A 31 -14.99 24.76 -11.62
N ARG A 32 -15.28 24.28 -12.82
CA ARG A 32 -15.37 22.86 -13.16
C ARG A 32 -14.03 22.21 -13.49
N PHE A 33 -12.94 22.96 -13.43
CA PHE A 33 -11.62 22.44 -13.70
C PHE A 33 -11.26 21.28 -12.75
N SER A 34 -11.04 20.09 -13.30
CA SER A 34 -10.79 18.85 -12.55
C SER A 34 -9.32 18.63 -12.19
N GLY A 35 -8.41 19.53 -12.57
CA GLY A 35 -6.98 19.46 -12.32
C GLY A 35 -6.53 20.30 -11.13
N GLN A 36 -5.23 20.23 -10.87
CA GLN A 36 -4.58 21.09 -9.87
C GLN A 36 -3.58 22.02 -10.52
N LYS A 37 -3.61 23.29 -10.12
CA LYS A 37 -2.63 24.30 -10.50
C LYS A 37 -1.80 24.70 -9.28
N SER A 38 -0.51 24.89 -9.47
CA SER A 38 0.39 25.33 -8.40
C SER A 38 1.45 26.28 -8.94
N LEU A 39 1.84 27.23 -8.12
CA LEU A 39 3.04 28.06 -8.31
C LEU A 39 4.10 27.59 -7.32
N LEU A 40 5.23 27.13 -7.82
CA LEU A 40 6.35 26.75 -6.97
C LEU A 40 7.07 28.01 -6.48
N THR A 41 6.83 28.37 -5.24
CA THR A 41 7.46 29.51 -4.56
C THR A 41 8.82 29.16 -3.96
N SER A 42 9.16 27.88 -3.88
CA SER A 42 10.42 27.38 -3.36
C SER A 42 11.13 26.49 -4.39
N LYS A 43 12.44 26.67 -4.53
CA LYS A 43 13.32 25.79 -5.32
C LYS A 43 13.59 24.45 -4.60
N LYS A 44 13.26 24.34 -3.31
CA LYS A 44 13.47 23.13 -2.51
C LYS A 44 12.27 22.19 -2.70
N ALA A 45 12.53 20.97 -3.18
CA ALA A 45 11.49 19.95 -3.28
C ALA A 45 10.89 19.64 -1.89
N PRO A 46 9.58 19.44 -1.79
CA PRO A 46 8.97 18.99 -0.55
C PRO A 46 9.50 17.61 -0.16
N LYS A 47 9.61 17.36 1.15
CA LYS A 47 9.92 16.02 1.64
C LYS A 47 8.75 15.09 1.39
N LEU A 48 9.05 13.85 1.03
CA LEU A 48 8.09 12.82 0.69
C LEU A 48 8.21 11.65 1.67
N ALA A 49 7.08 11.17 2.18
CA ALA A 49 7.01 9.94 2.96
C ALA A 49 6.17 8.89 2.22
N PHE A 50 6.67 7.65 2.17
CA PHE A 50 5.83 6.51 1.81
C PHE A 50 5.21 5.94 3.09
N MET A 51 3.91 5.68 3.04
CA MET A 51 3.14 5.13 4.16
C MET A 51 2.65 3.74 3.75
N CYS A 52 3.06 2.73 4.52
CA CYS A 52 2.69 1.33 4.29
C CYS A 52 1.59 0.92 5.27
N THR A 53 0.54 0.29 4.76
CA THR A 53 -0.65 -0.05 5.54
C THR A 53 -0.48 -1.32 6.35
N GLY A 54 -1.43 -1.59 7.23
CA GLY A 54 -1.56 -2.86 7.95
C GLY A 54 -2.65 -3.75 7.37
N GLU A 55 -2.84 -4.90 8.01
CA GLU A 55 -3.90 -5.85 7.68
C GLU A 55 -5.29 -5.19 7.79
N GLY A 56 -6.16 -5.47 6.82
CA GLY A 56 -7.51 -4.91 6.70
C GLY A 56 -7.74 -4.12 5.41
N SER A 57 -6.69 -3.74 4.69
CA SER A 57 -6.78 -2.99 3.43
C SER A 57 -6.87 -3.89 2.18
N GLN A 58 -6.68 -5.20 2.32
CA GLN A 58 -6.67 -6.15 1.22
C GLN A 58 -8.06 -6.44 0.68
N TYR A 59 -8.14 -6.71 -0.62
CA TYR A 59 -9.36 -7.21 -1.30
C TYR A 59 -8.99 -8.02 -2.56
N PRO A 60 -9.84 -8.99 -2.97
CA PRO A 60 -9.62 -9.76 -4.20
C PRO A 60 -9.51 -8.86 -5.43
N GLY A 61 -8.55 -9.16 -6.31
CA GLY A 61 -8.32 -8.37 -7.52
C GLY A 61 -7.58 -7.04 -7.30
N MET A 62 -7.10 -6.78 -6.09
CA MET A 62 -6.35 -5.56 -5.75
C MET A 62 -5.19 -5.33 -6.72
N ALA A 63 -5.08 -4.09 -7.23
CA ALA A 63 -4.05 -3.64 -8.17
C ALA A 63 -3.97 -4.44 -9.49
N ARG A 64 -5.04 -5.11 -9.94
CA ARG A 64 -5.07 -5.86 -11.21
C ARG A 64 -4.66 -5.00 -12.40
N GLU A 65 -5.20 -3.81 -12.52
CA GLU A 65 -4.87 -2.89 -13.62
C GLU A 65 -3.37 -2.54 -13.65
N LEU A 66 -2.75 -2.31 -12.48
CA LEU A 66 -1.31 -2.09 -12.40
C LEU A 66 -0.52 -3.33 -12.82
N TYR A 67 -0.96 -4.52 -12.42
CA TYR A 67 -0.34 -5.76 -12.85
C TYR A 67 -0.41 -5.96 -14.36
N GLU A 68 -1.53 -5.62 -14.99
CA GLU A 68 -1.74 -5.75 -16.44
C GLU A 68 -0.98 -4.70 -17.26
N THR A 69 -0.87 -3.46 -16.74
CA THR A 69 -0.39 -2.30 -17.51
C THR A 69 1.02 -1.83 -17.15
N GLN A 70 1.54 -2.16 -15.95
CA GLN A 70 2.83 -1.65 -15.45
C GLN A 70 3.88 -2.76 -15.33
N PRO A 71 4.82 -2.87 -16.27
CA PRO A 71 5.81 -3.96 -16.27
C PRO A 71 6.63 -4.06 -14.98
N THR A 72 7.07 -2.94 -14.41
CA THR A 72 7.85 -2.93 -13.16
C THR A 72 7.04 -3.52 -11.99
N PHE A 73 5.77 -3.14 -11.87
CA PHE A 73 4.89 -3.67 -10.82
C PHE A 73 4.68 -5.18 -10.99
N ARG A 74 4.35 -5.61 -12.21
CA ARG A 74 4.13 -7.02 -12.54
C ARG A 74 5.36 -7.86 -12.23
N GLN A 75 6.53 -7.51 -12.76
CA GLN A 75 7.77 -8.27 -12.55
C GLN A 75 8.15 -8.36 -11.08
N THR A 76 7.94 -7.30 -10.31
CA THR A 76 8.19 -7.30 -8.87
C THR A 76 7.24 -8.24 -8.14
N LEU A 77 5.95 -8.22 -8.48
CA LEU A 77 4.94 -9.08 -7.86
C LEU A 77 5.17 -10.56 -8.22
N GLU A 78 5.54 -10.85 -9.48
CA GLU A 78 5.92 -12.19 -9.94
C GLU A 78 7.16 -12.72 -9.21
N LYS A 79 8.16 -11.86 -8.97
CA LYS A 79 9.34 -12.22 -8.16
C LYS A 79 8.94 -12.55 -6.72
N CYS A 80 8.04 -11.79 -6.10
CA CYS A 80 7.52 -12.12 -4.78
C CYS A 80 6.80 -13.47 -4.77
N ASP A 81 5.98 -13.75 -5.79
CA ASP A 81 5.29 -15.03 -5.94
C ASP A 81 6.27 -16.21 -6.06
N GLU A 82 7.31 -16.07 -6.88
CA GLU A 82 8.35 -17.09 -7.04
C GLU A 82 9.07 -17.40 -5.72
N ILE A 83 9.50 -16.36 -5.00
CA ILE A 83 10.15 -16.50 -3.70
C ILE A 83 9.22 -17.20 -2.70
N LEU A 84 7.97 -16.77 -2.60
CA LEU A 84 6.99 -17.38 -1.68
C LEU A 84 6.73 -18.84 -2.02
N ARG A 85 6.64 -19.20 -3.29
CA ARG A 85 6.47 -20.59 -3.73
C ARG A 85 7.65 -21.46 -3.35
N SER A 86 8.86 -20.95 -3.35
CA SER A 86 10.05 -21.71 -2.89
C SER A 86 9.96 -22.08 -1.40
N TYR A 87 9.15 -21.38 -0.61
CA TYR A 87 8.85 -21.69 0.78
C TYR A 87 7.56 -22.50 0.97
N GLY A 88 7.05 -23.12 -0.11
CA GLY A 88 5.84 -23.96 -0.07
C GLY A 88 4.54 -23.15 0.10
N VAL A 89 4.56 -21.87 -0.20
CA VAL A 89 3.35 -21.03 -0.18
C VAL A 89 2.59 -21.23 -1.50
N LYS A 90 1.25 -21.27 -1.42
CA LYS A 90 0.41 -21.24 -2.61
C LYS A 90 0.64 -19.94 -3.39
N SER A 91 0.54 -20.01 -4.73
CA SER A 91 0.77 -18.84 -5.58
C SER A 91 0.00 -17.61 -5.11
N LEU A 92 0.74 -16.55 -4.83
CA LEU A 92 0.23 -15.22 -4.51
C LEU A 92 -0.66 -14.67 -5.62
N LEU A 93 -0.27 -14.89 -6.88
CA LEU A 93 -1.04 -14.45 -8.05
C LEU A 93 -2.38 -15.16 -8.16
N GLN A 94 -2.47 -16.44 -7.75
CA GLN A 94 -3.75 -17.14 -7.67
C GLN A 94 -4.64 -16.60 -6.54
N VAL A 95 -4.05 -16.21 -5.41
CA VAL A 95 -4.79 -15.56 -4.31
C VAL A 95 -5.32 -14.19 -4.73
N LEU A 96 -4.55 -13.42 -5.49
CA LEU A 96 -4.95 -12.10 -5.97
C LEU A 96 -5.95 -12.14 -7.13
N TYR A 97 -5.66 -12.99 -8.11
CA TYR A 97 -6.26 -12.91 -9.45
C TYR A 97 -6.92 -14.21 -9.93
N GLY A 98 -6.92 -15.26 -9.10
CA GLY A 98 -7.50 -16.54 -9.42
C GLY A 98 -9.04 -16.57 -9.37
N ASP A 99 -9.60 -17.77 -9.26
CA ASP A 99 -11.04 -17.97 -9.09
C ASP A 99 -11.54 -17.45 -7.72
N GLU A 100 -12.85 -17.34 -7.58
CA GLU A 100 -13.50 -16.83 -6.38
C GLU A 100 -13.09 -17.59 -5.11
N LYS A 101 -13.02 -18.92 -5.19
CA LYS A 101 -12.64 -19.78 -4.06
C LYS A 101 -11.21 -19.53 -3.60
N THR A 102 -10.28 -19.36 -4.53
CA THR A 102 -8.88 -19.11 -4.23
C THR A 102 -8.66 -17.68 -3.74
N SER A 103 -9.34 -16.72 -4.34
CA SER A 103 -9.21 -15.31 -3.95
C SER A 103 -9.79 -15.00 -2.57
N GLN A 104 -10.75 -15.78 -2.08
CA GLN A 104 -11.23 -15.65 -0.69
C GLN A 104 -10.15 -15.97 0.37
N LEU A 105 -9.07 -16.68 0.00
CA LEU A 105 -7.95 -16.91 0.90
C LEU A 105 -7.28 -15.61 1.38
N ILE A 106 -7.40 -14.51 0.61
CA ILE A 106 -6.86 -13.19 0.97
C ILE A 106 -7.37 -12.68 2.33
N ASN A 107 -8.54 -13.17 2.78
CA ASN A 107 -9.13 -12.82 4.07
C ASN A 107 -8.55 -13.61 5.26
N GLN A 108 -7.68 -14.57 5.00
CA GLN A 108 -6.96 -15.29 6.06
C GLN A 108 -5.67 -14.52 6.40
N THR A 109 -5.38 -14.34 7.68
CA THR A 109 -4.24 -13.56 8.18
C THR A 109 -2.92 -13.92 7.48
N PHE A 110 -2.66 -15.21 7.27
CA PHE A 110 -1.47 -15.65 6.56
C PHE A 110 -1.39 -15.06 5.15
N TYR A 111 -2.47 -15.19 4.37
CA TYR A 111 -2.50 -14.71 3.00
C TYR A 111 -2.61 -13.19 2.90
N SER A 112 -3.36 -12.53 3.81
CA SER A 112 -3.44 -11.07 3.83
C SER A 112 -2.08 -10.42 4.04
N GLN A 113 -1.26 -10.97 4.95
CA GLN A 113 0.05 -10.41 5.25
C GLN A 113 1.04 -10.55 4.09
N ILE A 114 1.16 -11.74 3.48
CA ILE A 114 2.07 -11.91 2.33
C ILE A 114 1.60 -11.13 1.11
N THR A 115 0.29 -10.99 0.92
CA THR A 115 -0.29 -10.25 -0.20
C THR A 115 -0.03 -8.77 -0.07
N LEU A 116 -0.35 -8.17 1.08
CA LEU A 116 -0.13 -6.74 1.31
C LEU A 116 1.35 -6.38 1.24
N PHE A 117 2.23 -7.17 1.90
CA PHE A 117 3.67 -6.94 1.81
C PHE A 117 4.14 -6.90 0.36
N SER A 118 3.74 -7.89 -0.45
CA SER A 118 4.17 -8.00 -1.85
C SER A 118 3.62 -6.88 -2.72
N LEU A 119 2.34 -6.53 -2.55
CA LEU A 119 1.70 -5.44 -3.30
C LEU A 119 2.30 -4.08 -2.96
N GLU A 120 2.51 -3.78 -1.69
CA GLU A 120 3.06 -2.50 -1.25
C GLU A 120 4.52 -2.36 -1.68
N TYR A 121 5.31 -3.44 -1.58
CA TYR A 121 6.66 -3.45 -2.08
C TYR A 121 6.70 -3.23 -3.61
N ALA A 122 5.84 -3.92 -4.37
CA ALA A 122 5.75 -3.74 -5.83
C ALA A 122 5.30 -2.32 -6.21
N LEU A 123 4.36 -1.74 -5.47
CA LEU A 123 3.91 -0.37 -5.68
C LEU A 123 5.03 0.64 -5.39
N ALA A 124 5.79 0.44 -4.32
CA ALA A 124 6.94 1.28 -4.01
C ALA A 124 8.02 1.20 -5.10
N GLN A 125 8.32 0.00 -5.63
CA GLN A 125 9.25 -0.18 -6.74
C GLN A 125 8.77 0.53 -8.02
N LEU A 126 7.46 0.55 -8.27
CA LEU A 126 6.89 1.30 -9.38
C LEU A 126 7.12 2.82 -9.21
N TRP A 127 6.83 3.38 -8.05
CA TRP A 127 7.11 4.79 -7.76
C TRP A 127 8.61 5.13 -7.89
N LEU A 128 9.48 4.26 -7.37
CA LEU A 128 10.94 4.41 -7.49
C LEU A 128 11.39 4.39 -8.95
N SER A 129 10.77 3.53 -9.79
CA SER A 129 11.07 3.46 -11.23
C SER A 129 10.71 4.74 -11.99
N TRP A 130 9.74 5.49 -11.49
CA TRP A 130 9.37 6.82 -12.00
C TRP A 130 10.21 7.95 -11.41
N GLY A 131 11.22 7.63 -10.59
CA GLY A 131 12.12 8.61 -9.94
C GLY A 131 11.53 9.26 -8.70
N VAL A 132 10.39 8.80 -8.19
CA VAL A 132 9.78 9.27 -6.94
C VAL A 132 10.44 8.53 -5.78
N LYS A 133 11.29 9.25 -5.02
CA LYS A 133 12.05 8.69 -3.90
C LYS A 133 11.55 9.26 -2.58
N PRO A 134 11.24 8.43 -1.58
CA PRO A 134 10.83 8.93 -0.27
C PRO A 134 12.05 9.41 0.54
N ASP A 135 11.83 10.46 1.34
CA ASP A 135 12.77 10.91 2.37
C ASP A 135 12.54 10.15 3.70
N ALA A 136 11.34 9.60 3.88
CA ALA A 136 10.95 8.82 5.05
C ALA A 136 10.02 7.67 4.66
N LEU A 137 10.06 6.61 5.44
CA LEU A 137 9.21 5.43 5.32
C LEU A 137 8.49 5.22 6.65
N ILE A 138 7.19 5.02 6.61
CA ILE A 138 6.35 4.80 7.80
C ILE A 138 5.47 3.59 7.53
N GLY A 139 5.43 2.67 8.47
CA GLY A 139 4.58 1.49 8.38
C GLY A 139 3.65 1.36 9.58
N HIS A 140 2.50 0.74 9.37
CA HIS A 140 1.60 0.32 10.44
C HIS A 140 1.59 -1.20 10.52
N SER A 141 1.96 -1.79 11.68
CA SER A 141 1.98 -3.25 11.89
C SER A 141 2.79 -3.98 10.80
N LEU A 142 2.12 -4.71 9.90
CA LEU A 142 2.70 -5.35 8.72
C LEU A 142 3.49 -4.35 7.84
N GLY A 143 2.99 -3.14 7.66
CA GLY A 143 3.61 -2.11 6.84
C GLY A 143 4.99 -1.67 7.34
N GLU A 144 5.31 -1.87 8.63
CA GLU A 144 6.67 -1.61 9.14
C GLU A 144 7.70 -2.55 8.52
N TYR A 145 7.32 -3.80 8.24
CA TYR A 145 8.20 -4.75 7.55
C TYR A 145 8.43 -4.35 6.08
N VAL A 146 7.38 -3.83 5.42
CA VAL A 146 7.53 -3.27 4.06
C VAL A 146 8.47 -2.07 4.09
N ALA A 147 8.26 -1.13 5.01
CA ALA A 147 9.09 0.06 5.18
C ALA A 147 10.55 -0.31 5.48
N ALA A 148 10.79 -1.27 6.37
CA ALA A 148 12.12 -1.75 6.70
C ALA A 148 12.82 -2.43 5.49
N CYS A 149 12.09 -3.24 4.72
CA CYS A 149 12.62 -3.84 3.49
C CYS A 149 12.99 -2.77 2.46
N LEU A 150 12.13 -1.77 2.24
CA LEU A 150 12.40 -0.64 1.34
C LEU A 150 13.58 0.22 1.80
N ALA A 151 13.78 0.35 3.11
CA ALA A 151 14.92 1.02 3.71
C ALA A 151 16.23 0.22 3.62
N GLY A 152 16.19 -1.03 3.16
CA GLY A 152 17.36 -1.90 3.05
C GLY A 152 17.82 -2.52 4.36
N VAL A 153 16.97 -2.58 5.39
CA VAL A 153 17.27 -3.24 6.67
C VAL A 153 17.45 -4.75 6.47
N PHE A 154 16.69 -5.33 5.54
CA PHE A 154 16.81 -6.74 5.12
C PHE A 154 16.42 -6.89 3.64
N SER A 155 16.81 -8.01 3.05
CA SER A 155 16.51 -8.32 1.65
C SER A 155 15.01 -8.58 1.42
N LEU A 156 14.56 -8.53 0.15
CA LEU A 156 13.20 -8.92 -0.21
C LEU A 156 12.92 -10.37 0.18
N GLU A 157 13.87 -11.26 -0.06
CA GLU A 157 13.80 -12.69 0.27
C GLU A 157 13.60 -12.90 1.77
N ASP A 158 14.40 -12.22 2.60
CA ASP A 158 14.28 -12.30 4.07
C ASP A 158 12.98 -11.70 4.56
N GLY A 159 12.55 -10.57 3.97
CA GLY A 159 11.27 -9.93 4.28
C GLY A 159 10.09 -10.84 4.01
N LEU A 160 10.03 -11.46 2.82
CA LEU A 160 8.97 -12.41 2.45
C LEU A 160 8.98 -13.66 3.35
N LYS A 161 10.15 -14.19 3.67
CA LYS A 161 10.30 -15.30 4.62
C LYS A 161 9.78 -14.93 6.00
N LEU A 162 10.20 -13.77 6.49
CA LEU A 162 9.79 -13.26 7.81
C LEU A 162 8.28 -13.07 7.89
N ILE A 163 7.67 -12.41 6.89
CA ILE A 163 6.24 -12.15 6.89
C ILE A 163 5.41 -13.41 6.71
N ALA A 164 5.89 -14.39 5.94
CA ALA A 164 5.24 -15.69 5.82
C ALA A 164 5.25 -16.45 7.16
N HIS A 165 6.36 -16.42 7.90
CA HIS A 165 6.41 -17.01 9.24
C HIS A 165 5.49 -16.29 10.23
N ARG A 166 5.53 -14.95 10.24
CA ARG A 166 4.65 -14.13 11.08
C ARG A 166 3.17 -14.45 10.83
N GLY A 167 2.75 -14.47 9.56
CA GLY A 167 1.37 -14.75 9.19
C GLY A 167 0.92 -16.16 9.59
N ARG A 168 1.79 -17.18 9.44
CA ARG A 168 1.50 -18.54 9.92
C ARG A 168 1.31 -18.59 11.43
N LEU A 169 2.23 -18.01 12.20
CA LEU A 169 2.15 -17.97 13.64
C LEU A 169 0.87 -17.27 14.11
N MET A 170 0.58 -16.10 13.57
CA MET A 170 -0.64 -15.36 13.94
C MET A 170 -1.92 -16.13 13.59
N GLN A 171 -1.94 -16.85 12.47
CA GLN A 171 -3.11 -17.63 12.06
C GLN A 171 -3.38 -18.83 12.95
N THR A 172 -2.37 -19.34 13.68
CA THR A 172 -2.53 -20.43 14.65
C THR A 172 -3.03 -19.97 16.01
N LEU A 173 -3.06 -18.66 16.28
CA LEU A 173 -3.54 -18.14 17.55
C LEU A 173 -5.04 -18.41 17.76
N PRO A 174 -5.49 -18.60 19.00
CA PRO A 174 -6.91 -18.74 19.31
C PRO A 174 -7.71 -17.52 18.85
N LYS A 175 -8.85 -17.77 18.18
CA LYS A 175 -9.76 -16.72 17.68
C LYS A 175 -10.76 -16.25 18.75
N ASN A 176 -10.31 -16.12 20.00
CA ASN A 176 -11.13 -15.74 21.15
C ASN A 176 -10.96 -14.28 21.57
N GLY A 177 -10.21 -13.49 20.80
CA GLY A 177 -10.02 -12.06 20.98
C GLY A 177 -10.65 -11.24 19.87
N ILE A 178 -10.92 -9.97 20.16
CA ILE A 178 -11.35 -8.97 19.19
C ILE A 178 -10.50 -7.71 19.32
N MET A 179 -10.35 -6.98 18.23
CA MET A 179 -9.82 -5.62 18.23
C MET A 179 -10.95 -4.63 17.95
N ALA A 180 -10.93 -3.52 18.68
CA ALA A 180 -11.88 -2.43 18.47
C ALA A 180 -11.13 -1.10 18.35
N ALA A 181 -11.48 -0.31 17.34
CA ALA A 181 -11.03 1.08 17.24
C ALA A 181 -12.00 1.97 18.03
N ILE A 182 -11.45 2.70 19.01
CA ILE A 182 -12.25 3.58 19.87
C ILE A 182 -11.81 5.02 19.62
N PHE A 183 -12.74 5.86 19.18
CA PHE A 183 -12.47 7.26 18.83
C PHE A 183 -12.56 8.17 20.07
N THR A 184 -11.58 8.06 20.96
CA THR A 184 -11.42 8.90 22.14
C THR A 184 -9.95 8.93 22.59
N ASP A 185 -9.65 9.69 23.63
CA ASP A 185 -8.30 9.74 24.21
C ASP A 185 -7.97 8.44 25.01
N SER A 186 -6.68 8.12 25.11
CA SER A 186 -6.18 6.92 25.76
C SER A 186 -6.52 6.85 27.26
N ASP A 187 -6.58 7.99 27.95
CA ASP A 187 -6.86 8.05 29.39
C ASP A 187 -8.29 7.66 29.68
N SER A 188 -9.23 8.13 28.86
CA SER A 188 -10.65 7.74 28.92
C SER A 188 -10.82 6.24 28.71
N VAL A 189 -10.13 5.64 27.72
CA VAL A 189 -10.16 4.19 27.49
C VAL A 189 -9.59 3.45 28.68
N THR A 190 -8.41 3.84 29.14
CA THR A 190 -7.73 3.21 30.30
C THR A 190 -8.62 3.19 31.54
N ASN A 191 -9.28 4.31 31.85
CA ASN A 191 -10.17 4.42 33.01
C ASN A 191 -11.40 3.51 32.91
N HIS A 192 -11.92 3.28 31.68
CA HIS A 192 -13.01 2.34 31.46
C HIS A 192 -12.53 0.87 31.55
N LEU A 193 -11.38 0.55 30.97
CA LEU A 193 -10.82 -0.81 30.98
C LEU A 193 -10.50 -1.30 32.38
N ARG A 194 -10.04 -0.42 33.30
CA ARG A 194 -9.82 -0.76 34.72
C ARG A 194 -11.07 -1.31 35.43
N LYS A 195 -12.26 -1.02 34.90
CA LYS A 195 -13.54 -1.48 35.43
C LYS A 195 -14.00 -2.80 34.83
N ILE A 196 -13.36 -3.26 33.75
CA ILE A 196 -13.74 -4.47 33.02
C ILE A 196 -12.87 -5.63 33.49
N ARG A 197 -13.50 -6.75 33.85
CA ARG A 197 -12.76 -7.99 34.15
C ARG A 197 -12.39 -8.68 32.83
N GLY A 198 -11.11 -8.72 32.51
CA GLY A 198 -10.58 -9.38 31.31
C GLY A 198 -9.15 -8.95 30.99
N ILE A 199 -8.53 -9.62 30.03
CA ILE A 199 -7.23 -9.23 29.50
C ILE A 199 -7.49 -8.29 28.33
N CYS A 200 -7.11 -7.01 28.49
CA CYS A 200 -7.20 -6.00 27.47
C CYS A 200 -5.88 -5.24 27.40
N THR A 201 -5.41 -4.95 26.17
CA THR A 201 -4.20 -4.16 25.95
C THR A 201 -4.57 -2.97 25.04
N ILE A 202 -4.00 -1.80 25.34
CA ILE A 202 -4.14 -0.58 24.54
C ILE A 202 -2.90 -0.40 23.70
#